data_9889387247c5b5e41f996889509eb6bd
#
_entry.id   9889387247c5b5e41f996889509eb6bd
#
_cell.length_a   1.000
_cell.length_b   1.000
_cell.length_c   1.000
_cell.angle_alpha   90.00
_cell.angle_beta   90.00
_cell.angle_gamma   90.00
#
_symmetry.space_group_name_H-M   'P 1'
#
loop_
_entity.id
_entity.type
_entity.pdbx_description
1 polymer ?
#
loop_
_entity_poly.entity_id
_entity_poly.type
_entity_poly.pdbx_seq_one_letter_code
_entity_poly.pdbx_strand_id
1 'polypeptide(L)'
;MSSQADSLLNTLRSMSQVDCDTLDVEVAKELGPFVDHTSNQAIAFNELTKVAPDGKLYHEHLIRDALKDAQGWARAAWPDLDPILLAVEIMMVRLSLQFKPYLTGYFHIQTNTKWSYSVEKTVRNAERIVEIFKKLDPGFDIKRVCIKIPSTWEGIAACRILEEKGIATLATTMFCMEQAALAADARCTYIAPYVNELKVHFVPGYVDENKAFDFCRQAQSYYIETKAKTQVLAASLTSVAEVMQLAGIQHVTVSPPLLRGLAAESASTWTEKVGGYFAAGPDERWTKDIQEALKDESEWRIAFTRSGNGKYEEKLIQAINIFSDMQDALEKLASGFL
;
A
#
# COMPACT_ATOMS: atom_id res chain seq x y z
N MET A 1 25.70 6.68 -22.96
CA MET A 1 24.67 7.22 -22.03
C MET A 1 23.39 7.29 -22.82
N SER A 2 22.46 6.32 -22.68
CA SER A 2 21.12 6.45 -23.24
C SER A 2 20.49 7.69 -22.61
N SER A 3 19.92 8.56 -23.41
CA SER A 3 19.25 9.74 -22.86
C SER A 3 18.16 9.25 -21.90
N GLN A 4 18.08 9.84 -20.72
CA GLN A 4 17.06 9.55 -19.71
C GLN A 4 15.63 9.59 -20.31
N ALA A 5 15.48 10.21 -21.46
CA ALA A 5 14.23 10.30 -22.21
C ALA A 5 13.72 8.97 -22.79
N ASP A 6 14.58 7.99 -23.10
CA ASP A 6 14.23 6.70 -23.72
C ASP A 6 14.14 5.55 -22.70
N SER A 7 13.97 5.82 -21.40
CA SER A 7 13.88 4.77 -20.39
C SER A 7 12.46 4.16 -20.30
N LEU A 8 12.39 2.88 -19.89
CA LEU A 8 11.10 2.24 -19.58
C LEU A 8 10.35 2.98 -18.48
N LEU A 9 11.04 3.58 -17.51
CA LEU A 9 10.43 4.39 -16.46
C LEU A 9 9.65 5.58 -17.04
N ASN A 10 10.22 6.27 -18.02
CA ASN A 10 9.53 7.40 -18.68
C ASN A 10 8.39 6.91 -19.58
N THR A 11 8.54 5.77 -20.25
CA THR A 11 7.45 5.15 -20.99
C THR A 11 6.29 4.80 -20.05
N LEU A 12 6.56 4.18 -18.90
CA LEU A 12 5.55 3.88 -17.90
C LEU A 12 4.83 5.14 -17.39
N ARG A 13 5.60 6.21 -17.08
CA ARG A 13 5.05 7.51 -16.64
C ARG A 13 4.15 8.18 -17.67
N SER A 14 4.35 7.91 -18.95
CA SER A 14 3.47 8.44 -20.02
C SER A 14 2.13 7.73 -20.09
N MET A 15 1.99 6.56 -19.46
CA MET A 15 0.81 5.69 -19.53
C MET A 15 0.11 5.51 -18.17
N SER A 16 0.83 5.66 -17.07
CA SER A 16 0.35 5.39 -15.70
C SER A 16 0.95 6.39 -14.71
N GLN A 17 0.27 6.63 -13.60
CA GLN A 17 0.86 7.28 -12.45
C GLN A 17 1.81 6.30 -11.76
N VAL A 18 3.07 6.73 -11.56
CA VAL A 18 4.09 5.88 -10.94
C VAL A 18 4.34 6.34 -9.51
N ASP A 19 4.15 5.41 -8.58
CA ASP A 19 4.34 5.59 -7.16
C ASP A 19 5.57 4.80 -6.70
N CYS A 20 6.22 5.23 -5.61
CA CYS A 20 7.36 4.49 -5.06
C CYS A 20 6.97 3.67 -3.84
N ASP A 21 7.30 2.36 -3.86
CA ASP A 21 7.02 1.43 -2.76
C ASP A 21 8.23 1.32 -1.83
N THR A 22 8.48 2.38 -1.05
CA THR A 22 9.64 2.47 -0.16
C THR A 22 9.51 3.59 0.88
N LEU A 23 10.29 3.46 1.96
CA LEU A 23 10.55 4.54 2.94
C LEU A 23 12.02 5.05 2.87
N ASP A 24 12.79 4.60 1.87
CA ASP A 24 14.09 5.16 1.53
C ASP A 24 13.94 6.42 0.67
N VAL A 25 14.08 7.57 1.29
CA VAL A 25 13.93 8.87 0.61
C VAL A 25 14.96 9.10 -0.51
N GLU A 26 16.13 8.44 -0.44
CA GLU A 26 17.16 8.59 -1.48
C GLU A 26 16.67 8.09 -2.85
N VAL A 27 15.77 7.10 -2.85
CA VAL A 27 15.12 6.61 -4.08
C VAL A 27 14.26 7.71 -4.73
N ALA A 28 13.52 8.47 -3.93
CA ALA A 28 12.72 9.57 -4.44
C ALA A 28 13.57 10.74 -4.98
N LYS A 29 14.73 10.99 -4.36
CA LYS A 29 15.72 11.96 -4.86
C LYS A 29 16.35 11.52 -6.16
N GLU A 30 16.70 10.23 -6.27
CA GLU A 30 17.39 9.64 -7.42
C GLU A 30 16.48 9.53 -8.65
N LEU A 31 15.27 9.01 -8.46
CA LEU A 31 14.39 8.52 -9.52
C LEU A 31 13.06 9.28 -9.62
N GLY A 32 12.81 10.28 -8.79
CA GLY A 32 11.59 11.08 -8.85
C GLY A 32 11.49 11.93 -10.13
N PRO A 33 10.35 12.64 -10.29
CA PRO A 33 9.26 12.78 -9.33
C PRO A 33 8.34 11.56 -9.29
N PHE A 34 7.70 11.34 -8.14
CA PHE A 34 6.63 10.37 -7.95
C PHE A 34 5.31 11.06 -7.59
N VAL A 35 4.19 10.39 -7.85
CA VAL A 35 2.88 10.90 -7.43
C VAL A 35 2.69 10.60 -5.96
N ASP A 36 2.66 9.34 -5.58
CA ASP A 36 2.50 8.88 -4.21
C ASP A 36 3.71 8.07 -3.74
N HIS A 37 3.81 7.83 -2.43
CA HIS A 37 4.61 6.72 -1.92
C HIS A 37 3.73 5.77 -1.10
N THR A 38 4.02 4.47 -1.21
CA THR A 38 3.37 3.44 -0.40
C THR A 38 4.33 2.86 0.61
N SER A 39 3.79 2.47 1.75
CA SER A 39 4.53 1.82 2.81
C SER A 39 3.73 0.68 3.46
N ASN A 40 4.41 -0.08 4.29
CA ASN A 40 3.86 -1.12 5.17
C ASN A 40 4.88 -1.45 6.26
N GLN A 41 4.52 -2.35 7.17
CA GLN A 41 5.38 -2.73 8.29
C GLN A 41 6.72 -3.34 7.85
N ALA A 42 6.72 -4.13 6.76
CA ALA A 42 7.96 -4.74 6.25
C ALA A 42 8.92 -3.70 5.67
N ILE A 43 8.39 -2.76 4.88
CA ILE A 43 9.17 -1.64 4.34
C ILE A 43 9.73 -0.77 5.47
N ALA A 44 8.92 -0.48 6.49
CA ALA A 44 9.36 0.29 7.65
C ALA A 44 10.44 -0.43 8.45
N PHE A 45 10.28 -1.73 8.69
CA PHE A 45 11.28 -2.54 9.40
C PHE A 45 12.60 -2.58 8.62
N ASN A 46 12.56 -2.84 7.32
CA ASN A 46 13.77 -2.88 6.48
C ASN A 46 14.49 -1.52 6.47
N GLU A 47 13.77 -0.42 6.42
CA GLU A 47 14.38 0.91 6.43
C GLU A 47 14.99 1.23 7.80
N LEU A 48 14.26 0.99 8.90
CA LEU A 48 14.73 1.27 10.26
C LEU A 48 15.92 0.40 10.70
N THR A 49 16.07 -0.79 10.08
CA THR A 49 17.17 -1.71 10.38
C THR A 49 18.39 -1.55 9.46
N LYS A 50 18.38 -0.57 8.55
CA LYS A 50 19.57 -0.24 7.75
C LYS A 50 20.76 0.09 8.63
N VAL A 51 21.92 -0.50 8.30
CA VAL A 51 23.18 -0.30 9.00
C VAL A 51 24.02 0.72 8.25
N ALA A 52 24.51 1.72 8.95
CA ALA A 52 25.45 2.71 8.46
C ALA A 52 26.88 2.13 8.39
N PRO A 53 27.83 2.77 7.67
CA PRO A 53 29.20 2.29 7.56
C PRO A 53 29.97 2.11 8.90
N ASP A 54 29.52 2.80 9.94
CA ASP A 54 30.09 2.70 11.30
C ASP A 54 29.51 1.51 12.11
N GLY A 55 28.63 0.70 11.51
CA GLY A 55 28.02 -0.46 12.12
C GLY A 55 26.77 -0.16 12.99
N LYS A 56 26.35 1.12 13.11
CA LYS A 56 25.14 1.52 13.84
C LYS A 56 23.93 1.52 12.92
N LEU A 57 22.73 1.54 13.51
CA LEU A 57 21.51 1.75 12.72
C LEU A 57 21.50 3.18 12.15
N TYR A 58 21.27 3.27 10.85
CA TYR A 58 21.20 4.57 10.15
C TYR A 58 20.14 5.50 10.75
N HIS A 59 19.02 4.92 11.19
CA HIS A 59 17.88 5.63 11.77
C HIS A 59 17.81 5.57 13.31
N GLU A 60 18.90 5.27 14.01
CA GLU A 60 18.89 5.17 15.48
C GLU A 60 18.32 6.42 16.16
N HIS A 61 18.70 7.61 15.69
CA HIS A 61 18.19 8.88 16.23
C HIS A 61 16.67 9.00 16.07
N LEU A 62 16.12 8.59 14.91
CA LEU A 62 14.68 8.62 14.64
C LEU A 62 13.92 7.69 15.59
N ILE A 63 14.46 6.49 15.85
CA ILE A 63 13.86 5.51 16.78
C ILE A 63 13.81 6.10 18.20
N ARG A 64 14.92 6.68 18.70
CA ARG A 64 15.00 7.29 20.02
C ARG A 64 14.05 8.47 20.17
N ASP A 65 13.98 9.33 19.17
CA ASP A 65 13.06 10.48 19.17
C ASP A 65 11.59 10.02 19.16
N ALA A 66 11.26 9.00 18.40
CA ALA A 66 9.91 8.44 18.35
C ALA A 66 9.49 7.83 19.71
N LEU A 67 10.40 7.14 20.40
CA LEU A 67 10.15 6.62 21.75
C LEU A 67 9.92 7.72 22.77
N LYS A 68 10.74 8.79 22.73
CA LYS A 68 10.58 9.96 23.62
C LYS A 68 9.22 10.63 23.40
N ASP A 69 8.83 10.86 22.14
CA ASP A 69 7.54 11.44 21.80
C ASP A 69 6.39 10.53 22.23
N ALA A 70 6.50 9.22 21.98
CA ALA A 70 5.49 8.25 22.36
C ALA A 70 5.23 8.25 23.87
N GLN A 71 6.26 8.28 24.71
CA GLN A 71 6.12 8.34 26.16
C GLN A 71 5.40 9.62 26.63
N GLY A 72 5.70 10.75 26.01
CA GLY A 72 5.04 12.03 26.32
C GLY A 72 3.59 12.08 25.84
N TRP A 73 3.36 11.65 24.59
CA TRP A 73 2.04 11.75 23.97
C TRP A 73 1.05 10.69 24.47
N ALA A 74 1.53 9.48 24.79
CA ALA A 74 0.67 8.44 25.37
C ALA A 74 0.01 8.95 26.65
N ARG A 75 0.78 9.53 27.59
CA ARG A 75 0.25 10.07 28.85
C ARG A 75 -0.76 11.20 28.65
N ALA A 76 -0.55 12.04 27.62
CA ALA A 76 -1.35 13.25 27.41
C ALA A 76 -2.61 13.01 26.59
N ALA A 77 -2.55 12.13 25.56
CA ALA A 77 -3.61 12.00 24.56
C ALA A 77 -4.16 10.56 24.42
N TRP A 78 -3.35 9.54 24.72
CA TRP A 78 -3.73 8.13 24.51
C TRP A 78 -3.29 7.26 25.70
N PRO A 79 -3.84 7.48 26.92
CA PRO A 79 -3.36 6.83 28.14
C PRO A 79 -3.51 5.30 28.14
N ASP A 80 -4.44 4.77 27.35
CA ASP A 80 -4.71 3.32 27.24
C ASP A 80 -3.89 2.64 26.13
N LEU A 81 -3.05 3.41 25.41
CA LEU A 81 -2.23 2.86 24.32
C LEU A 81 -0.82 2.54 24.85
N ASP A 82 -0.33 1.35 24.51
CA ASP A 82 1.07 0.99 24.75
C ASP A 82 1.99 2.02 24.04
N PRO A 83 2.91 2.67 24.77
CA PRO A 83 3.87 3.61 24.15
C PRO A 83 4.73 2.99 23.06
N ILE A 84 4.98 1.68 23.08
CA ILE A 84 5.73 0.99 22.01
C ILE A 84 4.92 0.97 20.71
N LEU A 85 3.62 0.66 20.78
CA LEU A 85 2.75 0.72 19.60
C LEU A 85 2.71 2.14 19.01
N LEU A 86 2.60 3.15 19.87
CA LEU A 86 2.62 4.54 19.45
C LEU A 86 3.98 4.93 18.84
N ALA A 87 5.09 4.44 19.38
CA ALA A 87 6.42 4.69 18.84
C ALA A 87 6.57 4.12 17.42
N VAL A 88 6.04 2.92 17.15
CA VAL A 88 6.04 2.33 15.80
C VAL A 88 5.28 3.22 14.81
N GLU A 89 4.10 3.71 15.17
CA GLU A 89 3.33 4.64 14.33
C GLU A 89 4.10 5.94 14.07
N ILE A 90 4.73 6.51 15.10
CA ILE A 90 5.54 7.74 14.98
C ILE A 90 6.75 7.50 14.08
N MET A 91 7.45 6.36 14.20
CA MET A 91 8.57 6.01 13.33
C MET A 91 8.16 5.95 11.85
N MET A 92 7.04 5.28 11.55
CA MET A 92 6.52 5.18 10.17
C MET A 92 6.17 6.55 9.60
N VAL A 93 5.51 7.42 10.38
CA VAL A 93 5.18 8.78 9.95
C VAL A 93 6.43 9.65 9.77
N ARG A 94 7.42 9.56 10.66
CA ARG A 94 8.69 10.30 10.54
C ARG A 94 9.45 9.94 9.27
N LEU A 95 9.53 8.65 8.92
CA LEU A 95 10.12 8.20 7.66
C LEU A 95 9.35 8.74 6.46
N SER A 96 8.03 8.65 6.50
CA SER A 96 7.14 9.11 5.44
C SER A 96 7.27 10.63 5.20
N LEU A 97 7.34 11.44 6.24
CA LEU A 97 7.49 12.90 6.14
C LEU A 97 8.76 13.35 5.41
N GLN A 98 9.80 12.51 5.34
CA GLN A 98 11.01 12.83 4.57
C GLN A 98 10.72 12.95 3.07
N PHE A 99 9.66 12.31 2.58
CA PHE A 99 9.23 12.36 1.17
C PHE A 99 8.49 13.64 0.80
N LYS A 100 8.17 14.52 1.76
CA LYS A 100 7.36 15.73 1.54
C LYS A 100 7.81 16.58 0.33
N PRO A 101 9.12 16.80 0.06
CA PRO A 101 9.59 17.59 -1.08
C PRO A 101 9.51 16.86 -2.44
N TYR A 102 9.29 15.55 -2.44
CA TYR A 102 9.48 14.69 -3.62
C TYR A 102 8.19 14.09 -4.16
N LEU A 103 7.04 14.34 -3.50
CA LEU A 103 5.75 13.80 -3.89
C LEU A 103 4.76 14.91 -4.24
N THR A 104 3.90 14.63 -5.20
CA THR A 104 2.81 15.53 -5.58
C THR A 104 1.45 15.09 -5.00
N GLY A 105 1.27 13.82 -4.68
CA GLY A 105 0.04 13.19 -4.20
C GLY A 105 0.11 12.74 -2.74
N TYR A 106 -0.27 11.50 -2.48
CA TYR A 106 -0.54 10.96 -1.15
C TYR A 106 0.65 10.28 -0.49
N PHE A 107 0.58 10.25 0.85
CA PHE A 107 1.45 9.54 1.78
C PHE A 107 0.67 8.36 2.34
N HIS A 108 0.98 7.14 1.90
CA HIS A 108 0.24 5.95 2.30
C HIS A 108 0.89 5.28 3.52
N ILE A 109 0.20 5.30 4.65
CA ILE A 109 0.63 4.64 5.89
C ILE A 109 -0.32 3.50 6.22
N GLN A 110 0.24 2.31 6.43
CA GLN A 110 -0.56 1.12 6.76
C GLN A 110 -0.89 1.08 8.26
N THR A 111 -2.16 0.78 8.56
CA THR A 111 -2.61 0.50 9.93
C THR A 111 -1.95 -0.75 10.49
N ASN A 112 -1.96 -0.91 11.81
CA ASN A 112 -1.51 -2.13 12.47
C ASN A 112 -2.40 -3.31 12.04
N THR A 113 -1.82 -4.27 11.34
CA THR A 113 -2.53 -5.40 10.73
C THR A 113 -3.11 -6.37 11.74
N LYS A 114 -2.64 -6.38 12.99
CA LYS A 114 -3.25 -7.13 14.09
C LYS A 114 -4.69 -6.69 14.38
N TRP A 115 -5.11 -5.53 13.86
CA TRP A 115 -6.48 -5.00 14.03
C TRP A 115 -7.35 -5.16 12.78
N SER A 116 -6.89 -5.88 11.76
CA SER A 116 -7.60 -6.04 10.47
C SER A 116 -9.02 -6.57 10.57
N TYR A 117 -9.38 -7.25 11.67
CA TYR A 117 -10.72 -7.78 11.96
C TYR A 117 -11.48 -6.95 13.01
N SER A 118 -11.11 -5.67 13.21
CA SER A 118 -11.79 -4.76 14.14
C SER A 118 -11.97 -3.39 13.51
N VAL A 119 -13.20 -3.04 13.15
CA VAL A 119 -13.55 -1.72 12.61
C VAL A 119 -13.09 -0.61 13.55
N GLU A 120 -13.48 -0.70 14.83
CA GLU A 120 -13.19 0.32 15.83
C GLU A 120 -11.68 0.56 16.01
N LYS A 121 -10.89 -0.52 16.20
CA LYS A 121 -9.43 -0.39 16.39
C LYS A 121 -8.75 0.16 15.15
N THR A 122 -9.18 -0.27 13.95
CA THR A 122 -8.65 0.22 12.68
C THR A 122 -8.94 1.71 12.48
N VAL A 123 -10.18 2.16 12.74
CA VAL A 123 -10.53 3.59 12.65
C VAL A 123 -9.73 4.43 13.64
N ARG A 124 -9.66 4.01 14.91
CA ARG A 124 -8.87 4.71 15.94
C ARG A 124 -7.38 4.81 15.57
N ASN A 125 -6.81 3.75 15.01
CA ASN A 125 -5.43 3.74 14.55
C ASN A 125 -5.23 4.71 13.38
N ALA A 126 -6.12 4.70 12.40
CA ALA A 126 -6.08 5.61 11.25
C ALA A 126 -6.14 7.08 11.67
N GLU A 127 -7.10 7.44 12.52
CA GLU A 127 -7.24 8.80 13.06
C GLU A 127 -6.00 9.24 13.85
N ARG A 128 -5.41 8.35 14.64
CA ARG A 128 -4.18 8.61 15.36
C ARG A 128 -3.00 8.86 14.43
N ILE A 129 -2.85 8.07 13.35
CA ILE A 129 -1.82 8.30 12.34
C ILE A 129 -1.96 9.70 11.73
N VAL A 130 -3.16 10.14 11.38
CA VAL A 130 -3.41 11.50 10.86
C VAL A 130 -3.03 12.57 11.91
N GLU A 131 -3.34 12.32 13.19
CA GLU A 131 -2.97 13.25 14.27
C GLU A 131 -1.46 13.29 14.49
N ILE A 132 -0.74 12.19 14.35
CA ILE A 132 0.73 12.14 14.41
C ILE A 132 1.34 13.02 13.32
N PHE A 133 0.83 12.98 12.07
CA PHE A 133 1.27 13.89 11.01
C PHE A 133 1.14 15.36 11.43
N LYS A 134 -0.01 15.76 11.99
CA LYS A 134 -0.24 17.12 12.48
C LYS A 134 0.71 17.52 13.61
N LYS A 135 1.02 16.60 14.52
CA LYS A 135 1.93 16.86 15.65
C LYS A 135 3.37 16.99 15.20
N LEU A 136 3.83 16.16 14.25
CA LEU A 136 5.20 16.18 13.77
C LEU A 136 5.47 17.33 12.79
N ASP A 137 4.52 17.67 11.95
CA ASP A 137 4.60 18.79 11.00
C ASP A 137 3.27 19.55 10.96
N PRO A 138 3.08 20.58 11.81
CA PRO A 138 1.84 21.38 11.83
C PRO A 138 1.52 22.08 10.51
N GLY A 139 2.49 22.25 9.62
CA GLY A 139 2.30 22.82 8.28
C GLY A 139 2.03 21.79 7.18
N PHE A 140 1.93 20.50 7.54
CA PHE A 140 1.64 19.45 6.57
C PHE A 140 0.16 19.45 6.19
N ASP A 141 -0.12 19.37 4.88
CA ASP A 141 -1.50 19.18 4.41
C ASP A 141 -1.97 17.75 4.67
N ILE A 142 -2.74 17.57 5.75
CA ILE A 142 -3.27 16.26 6.15
C ILE A 142 -4.20 15.61 5.13
N LYS A 143 -4.74 16.37 4.16
CA LYS A 143 -5.51 15.81 3.06
C LYS A 143 -4.67 14.94 2.13
N ARG A 144 -3.35 15.03 2.24
CA ARG A 144 -2.40 14.18 1.54
C ARG A 144 -2.05 12.88 2.29
N VAL A 145 -2.66 12.62 3.45
CA VAL A 145 -2.53 11.33 4.13
C VAL A 145 -3.55 10.36 3.56
N CYS A 146 -3.09 9.17 3.16
CA CYS A 146 -3.94 8.06 2.74
C CYS A 146 -3.67 6.86 3.64
N ILE A 147 -4.69 6.36 4.30
CA ILE A 147 -4.54 5.24 5.23
C ILE A 147 -4.71 3.91 4.50
N LYS A 148 -3.67 3.08 4.54
CA LYS A 148 -3.63 1.76 3.92
C LYS A 148 -4.17 0.72 4.89
N ILE A 149 -5.22 -0.02 4.48
CA ILE A 149 -5.98 -0.92 5.34
C ILE A 149 -6.20 -2.26 4.61
N PRO A 150 -5.90 -3.43 5.23
CA PRO A 150 -6.19 -4.73 4.64
C PRO A 150 -7.68 -4.90 4.31
N SER A 151 -7.97 -5.52 3.15
CA SER A 151 -9.33 -5.60 2.57
C SER A 151 -10.16 -6.75 3.16
N THR A 152 -10.22 -6.84 4.49
CA THR A 152 -11.24 -7.62 5.20
C THR A 152 -12.58 -6.88 5.14
N TRP A 153 -13.69 -7.52 5.48
CA TRP A 153 -14.97 -6.83 5.65
C TRP A 153 -14.84 -5.65 6.63
N GLU A 154 -14.25 -5.90 7.79
CA GLU A 154 -14.04 -4.89 8.82
C GLU A 154 -13.10 -3.77 8.37
N GLY A 155 -12.04 -4.13 7.62
CA GLY A 155 -11.11 -3.16 7.06
C GLY A 155 -11.79 -2.22 6.07
N ILE A 156 -12.62 -2.75 5.16
CA ILE A 156 -13.36 -1.93 4.20
C ILE A 156 -14.49 -1.14 4.88
N ALA A 157 -15.14 -1.69 5.92
CA ALA A 157 -16.09 -0.93 6.75
C ALA A 157 -15.39 0.24 7.47
N ALA A 158 -14.17 0.06 7.95
CA ALA A 158 -13.36 1.14 8.50
C ALA A 158 -13.00 2.19 7.43
N CYS A 159 -12.66 1.77 6.21
CA CYS A 159 -12.43 2.69 5.09
C CYS A 159 -13.65 3.60 4.86
N ARG A 160 -14.87 3.04 4.84
CA ARG A 160 -16.11 3.83 4.68
C ARG A 160 -16.21 4.95 5.70
N ILE A 161 -16.02 4.63 6.99
CA ILE A 161 -16.08 5.60 8.08
C ILE A 161 -15.03 6.70 7.90
N LEU A 162 -13.81 6.33 7.48
CA LEU A 162 -12.72 7.28 7.30
C LEU A 162 -12.95 8.20 6.08
N GLU A 163 -13.43 7.64 4.96
CA GLU A 163 -13.77 8.42 3.77
C GLU A 163 -14.91 9.42 4.04
N GLU A 164 -15.90 9.05 4.84
CA GLU A 164 -16.96 9.97 5.30
C GLU A 164 -16.42 11.10 6.16
N LYS A 165 -15.31 10.88 6.88
CA LYS A 165 -14.59 11.91 7.64
C LYS A 165 -13.59 12.71 6.79
N GLY A 166 -13.47 12.43 5.50
CA GLY A 166 -12.55 13.09 4.58
C GLY A 166 -11.10 12.61 4.70
N ILE A 167 -10.87 11.44 5.27
CA ILE A 167 -9.57 10.77 5.33
C ILE A 167 -9.51 9.76 4.17
N ALA A 168 -8.60 9.98 3.23
CA ALA A 168 -8.41 9.08 2.10
C ALA A 168 -7.93 7.70 2.55
N THR A 169 -8.42 6.65 1.86
CA THR A 169 -8.09 5.26 2.17
C THR A 169 -7.62 4.48 0.96
N LEU A 170 -6.71 3.52 1.19
CA LEU A 170 -6.27 2.51 0.24
C LEU A 170 -6.61 1.13 0.80
N ALA A 171 -7.63 0.48 0.24
CA ALA A 171 -7.95 -0.90 0.58
C ALA A 171 -6.92 -1.84 -0.04
N THR A 172 -6.06 -2.47 0.77
CA THR A 172 -4.87 -3.22 0.31
C THR A 172 -5.00 -4.74 0.52
N THR A 173 -4.01 -5.50 0.04
CA THR A 173 -4.02 -6.98 0.07
C THR A 173 -5.27 -7.54 -0.60
N MET A 174 -5.53 -7.05 -1.81
CA MET A 174 -6.73 -7.32 -2.56
C MET A 174 -6.45 -8.28 -3.71
N PHE A 175 -7.34 -9.27 -3.91
CA PHE A 175 -7.11 -10.37 -4.84
C PHE A 175 -8.32 -10.70 -5.72
N CYS A 176 -9.52 -10.15 -5.45
CA CYS A 176 -10.74 -10.50 -6.20
C CYS A 176 -11.74 -9.35 -6.29
N MET A 177 -12.73 -9.54 -7.17
CA MET A 177 -13.73 -8.52 -7.47
C MET A 177 -14.72 -8.27 -6.32
N GLU A 178 -14.96 -9.26 -5.45
CA GLU A 178 -15.79 -9.10 -4.25
C GLU A 178 -15.22 -8.04 -3.30
N GLN A 179 -13.88 -8.02 -3.14
CA GLN A 179 -13.19 -6.98 -2.37
C GLN A 179 -13.23 -5.63 -3.11
N ALA A 180 -12.99 -5.62 -4.42
CA ALA A 180 -12.96 -4.40 -5.22
C ALA A 180 -14.33 -3.71 -5.26
N ALA A 181 -15.41 -4.47 -5.42
CA ALA A 181 -16.77 -3.92 -5.43
C ALA A 181 -17.17 -3.35 -4.06
N LEU A 182 -16.83 -4.03 -2.96
CA LEU A 182 -17.06 -3.54 -1.61
C LEU A 182 -16.26 -2.25 -1.32
N ALA A 183 -15.02 -2.17 -1.82
CA ALA A 183 -14.21 -0.96 -1.69
C ALA A 183 -14.78 0.24 -2.45
N ALA A 184 -15.37 0.02 -3.64
CA ALA A 184 -16.08 1.06 -4.39
C ALA A 184 -17.33 1.55 -3.62
N ASP A 185 -18.12 0.62 -3.07
CA ASP A 185 -19.29 0.94 -2.25
C ASP A 185 -18.93 1.71 -0.98
N ALA A 186 -17.77 1.38 -0.37
CA ALA A 186 -17.19 2.12 0.75
C ALA A 186 -16.57 3.47 0.33
N ARG A 187 -16.52 3.78 -0.98
CA ARG A 187 -15.92 4.99 -1.55
C ARG A 187 -14.44 5.16 -1.23
N CYS A 188 -13.69 4.05 -1.14
CA CYS A 188 -12.24 4.10 -1.00
C CYS A 188 -11.61 4.98 -2.07
N THR A 189 -10.59 5.75 -1.71
CA THR A 189 -9.84 6.55 -2.70
C THR A 189 -9.05 5.64 -3.63
N TYR A 190 -8.43 4.59 -3.08
CA TYR A 190 -7.68 3.59 -3.85
C TYR A 190 -8.00 2.17 -3.42
N ILE A 191 -7.73 1.23 -4.32
CA ILE A 191 -7.49 -0.18 -4.00
C ILE A 191 -6.06 -0.55 -4.39
N ALA A 192 -5.44 -1.49 -3.65
CA ALA A 192 -4.17 -2.10 -4.04
C ALA A 192 -4.33 -3.60 -4.34
N PRO A 193 -4.62 -3.98 -5.59
CA PRO A 193 -4.45 -5.35 -6.04
C PRO A 193 -2.99 -5.79 -5.87
N TYR A 194 -2.77 -6.92 -5.22
CA TYR A 194 -1.47 -7.55 -5.19
C TYR A 194 -1.35 -8.50 -6.38
N VAL A 195 -0.52 -8.11 -7.36
CA VAL A 195 -0.31 -8.91 -8.58
C VAL A 195 0.23 -10.28 -8.23
N ASN A 196 1.21 -10.32 -7.35
CA ASN A 196 1.68 -11.56 -6.73
C ASN A 196 1.27 -11.59 -5.25
N GLU A 197 0.98 -12.78 -4.72
CA GLU A 197 0.80 -12.95 -3.28
C GLU A 197 2.07 -12.53 -2.52
N LEU A 198 1.89 -12.01 -1.30
CA LEU A 198 2.98 -11.37 -0.53
C LEU A 198 4.18 -12.29 -0.27
N LYS A 199 3.94 -13.59 -0.16
CA LYS A 199 4.95 -14.64 0.09
C LYS A 199 6.12 -14.60 -0.90
N VAL A 200 5.92 -14.14 -2.15
CA VAL A 200 7.00 -14.04 -3.15
C VAL A 200 8.17 -13.16 -2.68
N HIS A 201 7.91 -12.20 -1.78
CA HIS A 201 8.92 -11.29 -1.25
C HIS A 201 9.62 -11.82 0.02
N PHE A 202 9.12 -12.93 0.60
CA PHE A 202 9.59 -13.45 1.89
C PHE A 202 10.18 -14.86 1.79
N VAL A 203 9.82 -15.63 0.77
CA VAL A 203 10.30 -17.00 0.57
C VAL A 203 11.14 -17.08 -0.70
N PRO A 204 12.46 -17.24 -0.58
CA PRO A 204 13.34 -17.34 -1.73
C PRO A 204 12.91 -18.42 -2.73
N GLY A 205 12.83 -18.08 -4.01
CA GLY A 205 12.47 -19.00 -5.09
C GLY A 205 10.97 -19.31 -5.20
N TYR A 206 10.14 -18.76 -4.32
CA TYR A 206 8.69 -18.91 -4.46
C TYR A 206 8.15 -18.06 -5.60
N VAL A 207 7.25 -18.63 -6.40
CA VAL A 207 6.58 -17.97 -7.53
C VAL A 207 5.07 -18.12 -7.36
N ASP A 208 4.33 -17.02 -7.50
CA ASP A 208 2.87 -17.08 -7.56
C ASP A 208 2.41 -17.51 -8.95
N GLU A 209 1.76 -18.67 -9.04
CA GLU A 209 1.21 -19.21 -10.29
C GLU A 209 -0.12 -18.55 -10.69
N ASN A 210 -0.75 -17.80 -9.77
CA ASN A 210 -2.06 -17.17 -9.96
C ASN A 210 -1.98 -15.65 -9.80
N LYS A 211 -1.21 -15.00 -10.70
CA LYS A 211 -0.99 -13.56 -10.69
C LYS A 211 -2.25 -12.79 -11.05
N ALA A 212 -2.49 -11.68 -10.37
CA ALA A 212 -3.74 -10.93 -10.44
C ALA A 212 -3.78 -9.85 -11.55
N PHE A 213 -3.13 -10.07 -12.70
CA PHE A 213 -3.15 -9.12 -13.81
C PHE A 213 -4.57 -8.86 -14.35
N ASP A 214 -5.34 -9.93 -14.61
CA ASP A 214 -6.71 -9.80 -15.09
C ASP A 214 -7.61 -9.13 -14.05
N PHE A 215 -7.39 -9.40 -12.78
CA PHE A 215 -8.10 -8.70 -11.71
C PHE A 215 -7.85 -7.20 -11.71
N CYS A 216 -6.61 -6.74 -11.92
CA CYS A 216 -6.29 -5.31 -12.05
C CYS A 216 -7.10 -4.66 -13.17
N ARG A 217 -7.18 -5.32 -14.34
CA ARG A 217 -7.95 -4.86 -15.49
C ARG A 217 -9.46 -4.81 -15.19
N GLN A 218 -9.99 -5.88 -14.61
CA GLN A 218 -11.41 -6.00 -14.27
C GLN A 218 -11.84 -4.94 -13.28
N ALA A 219 -11.04 -4.71 -12.22
CA ALA A 219 -11.32 -3.69 -11.22
C ALA A 219 -11.31 -2.27 -11.83
N GLN A 220 -10.33 -1.95 -12.69
CA GLN A 220 -10.28 -0.64 -13.35
C GLN A 220 -11.48 -0.45 -14.29
N SER A 221 -11.84 -1.45 -15.09
CA SER A 221 -13.01 -1.40 -15.96
C SER A 221 -14.30 -1.22 -15.16
N TYR A 222 -14.47 -1.98 -14.09
CA TYR A 222 -15.64 -1.88 -13.20
C TYR A 222 -15.80 -0.47 -12.61
N TYR A 223 -14.70 0.16 -12.17
CA TYR A 223 -14.75 1.51 -11.61
C TYR A 223 -15.08 2.58 -12.65
N ILE A 224 -14.56 2.42 -13.87
CA ILE A 224 -14.89 3.31 -14.98
C ILE A 224 -16.38 3.20 -15.34
N GLU A 225 -16.91 1.99 -15.47
CA GLU A 225 -18.31 1.74 -15.84
C GLU A 225 -19.28 2.21 -14.76
N THR A 226 -18.98 1.93 -13.50
CA THR A 226 -19.82 2.34 -12.36
C THR A 226 -19.61 3.79 -11.96
N LYS A 227 -18.67 4.50 -12.61
CA LYS A 227 -18.25 5.87 -12.26
C LYS A 227 -17.84 5.99 -10.79
N ALA A 228 -17.26 4.93 -10.24
CA ALA A 228 -16.68 4.99 -8.91
C ALA A 228 -15.50 5.95 -8.90
N LYS A 229 -15.31 6.67 -7.77
CA LYS A 229 -14.12 7.53 -7.59
C LYS A 229 -12.85 6.75 -7.31
N THR A 230 -13.00 5.49 -6.91
CA THR A 230 -11.91 4.59 -6.51
C THR A 230 -10.96 4.33 -7.68
N GLN A 231 -9.66 4.41 -7.43
CA GLN A 231 -8.63 4.15 -8.42
C GLN A 231 -7.86 2.86 -8.10
N VAL A 232 -7.34 2.23 -9.14
CA VAL A 232 -6.55 1.01 -9.00
C VAL A 232 -5.07 1.36 -8.91
N LEU A 233 -4.42 0.94 -7.83
CA LEU A 233 -2.99 1.10 -7.56
C LEU A 233 -2.38 -0.30 -7.42
N ALA A 234 -1.85 -0.86 -8.52
CA ALA A 234 -1.26 -2.20 -8.49
C ALA A 234 0.03 -2.26 -7.67
N ALA A 235 0.21 -3.35 -6.94
CA ALA A 235 1.34 -3.57 -6.05
C ALA A 235 1.85 -5.02 -6.12
N SER A 236 2.96 -5.31 -5.43
CA SER A 236 3.55 -6.65 -5.31
C SER A 236 4.01 -7.23 -6.64
N LEU A 237 4.93 -6.51 -7.29
CA LEU A 237 5.56 -6.88 -8.56
C LEU A 237 6.96 -7.45 -8.33
N THR A 238 7.37 -8.39 -9.19
CA THR A 238 8.64 -9.13 -9.04
C THR A 238 9.62 -8.90 -10.18
N SER A 239 9.20 -8.29 -11.29
CA SER A 239 10.07 -8.00 -12.45
C SER A 239 9.67 -6.74 -13.19
N VAL A 240 10.63 -6.17 -13.93
CA VAL A 240 10.39 -5.05 -14.87
C VAL A 240 9.32 -5.42 -15.91
N ALA A 241 9.35 -6.65 -16.40
CA ALA A 241 8.37 -7.15 -17.37
C ALA A 241 6.93 -7.13 -16.80
N GLU A 242 6.73 -7.54 -15.54
CA GLU A 242 5.42 -7.44 -14.87
C GLU A 242 4.93 -6.00 -14.78
N VAL A 243 5.83 -5.07 -14.42
CA VAL A 243 5.48 -3.65 -14.36
C VAL A 243 5.04 -3.14 -15.72
N MET A 244 5.83 -3.42 -16.76
CA MET A 244 5.53 -2.93 -18.13
C MET A 244 4.27 -3.55 -18.73
N GLN A 245 3.93 -4.78 -18.37
CA GLN A 245 2.66 -5.41 -18.77
C GLN A 245 1.44 -4.67 -18.20
N LEU A 246 1.58 -4.01 -17.03
CA LEU A 246 0.52 -3.21 -16.40
C LEU A 246 0.44 -1.76 -16.92
N ALA A 247 1.33 -1.33 -17.83
CA ALA A 247 1.27 0.02 -18.37
C ALA A 247 -0.13 0.33 -18.93
N GLY A 248 -0.71 1.45 -18.52
CA GLY A 248 -2.12 1.82 -18.74
C GLY A 248 -3.02 1.66 -17.52
N ILE A 249 -2.52 1.08 -16.42
CA ILE A 249 -3.21 1.13 -15.14
C ILE A 249 -3.20 2.56 -14.56
N GLN A 250 -4.19 2.90 -13.73
CA GLN A 250 -4.28 4.25 -13.15
C GLN A 250 -3.04 4.57 -12.30
N HIS A 251 -2.71 3.70 -11.34
CA HIS A 251 -1.51 3.81 -10.51
C HIS A 251 -0.77 2.48 -10.41
N VAL A 252 0.53 2.53 -10.27
CA VAL A 252 1.38 1.37 -9.96
C VAL A 252 2.47 1.79 -8.98
N THR A 253 2.57 1.09 -7.85
CA THR A 253 3.65 1.31 -6.89
C THR A 253 4.77 0.31 -7.11
N VAL A 254 5.99 0.81 -7.23
CA VAL A 254 7.14 0.05 -7.72
C VAL A 254 8.27 0.10 -6.69
N SER A 255 8.83 -1.06 -6.36
CA SER A 255 9.95 -1.18 -5.43
C SER A 255 11.26 -0.61 -5.99
N PRO A 256 12.20 -0.17 -5.15
CA PRO A 256 13.46 0.44 -5.60
C PRO A 256 14.26 -0.37 -6.62
N PRO A 257 14.43 -1.69 -6.49
CA PRO A 257 15.15 -2.49 -7.48
C PRO A 257 14.51 -2.44 -8.86
N LEU A 258 13.17 -2.51 -8.91
CA LEU A 258 12.41 -2.45 -10.16
C LEU A 258 12.41 -1.04 -10.76
N LEU A 259 12.35 0.01 -9.94
CA LEU A 259 12.48 1.40 -10.40
C LEU A 259 13.85 1.65 -11.08
N ARG A 260 14.94 1.14 -10.46
CA ARG A 260 16.28 1.23 -11.07
C ARG A 260 16.38 0.41 -12.36
N GLY A 261 15.76 -0.78 -12.40
CA GLY A 261 15.65 -1.59 -13.62
C GLY A 261 14.93 -0.82 -14.75
N LEU A 262 13.77 -0.25 -14.46
CA LEU A 262 13.00 0.57 -15.40
C LEU A 262 13.76 1.81 -15.89
N ALA A 263 14.57 2.42 -15.03
CA ALA A 263 15.37 3.59 -15.39
C ALA A 263 16.60 3.22 -16.25
N ALA A 264 17.15 2.02 -16.08
CA ALA A 264 18.33 1.54 -16.79
C ALA A 264 17.99 0.94 -18.16
N GLU A 265 16.81 0.37 -18.35
CA GLU A 265 16.37 -0.26 -19.59
C GLU A 265 15.88 0.78 -20.61
N SER A 266 16.26 0.58 -21.87
CA SER A 266 15.83 1.45 -22.98
C SER A 266 14.52 0.94 -23.59
N ALA A 267 13.56 1.82 -23.78
CA ALA A 267 12.28 1.51 -24.42
C ALA A 267 12.45 1.11 -25.89
N SER A 268 13.42 1.69 -26.61
CA SER A 268 13.67 1.38 -28.03
C SER A 268 14.23 -0.03 -28.26
N THR A 269 14.84 -0.64 -27.26
CA THR A 269 15.37 -2.01 -27.33
C THR A 269 14.52 -3.04 -26.59
N TRP A 270 13.45 -2.59 -25.92
CA TRP A 270 12.57 -3.47 -25.18
C TRP A 270 11.74 -4.36 -26.13
N THR A 271 11.81 -5.67 -25.94
CA THR A 271 11.14 -6.65 -26.83
C THR A 271 9.94 -7.32 -26.19
N GLU A 272 9.76 -7.14 -24.88
CA GLU A 272 8.63 -7.72 -24.17
C GLU A 272 7.37 -6.82 -24.26
N LYS A 273 6.25 -7.36 -23.83
CA LYS A 273 4.95 -6.70 -23.94
C LYS A 273 4.89 -5.44 -23.06
N VAL A 274 4.42 -4.34 -23.64
CA VAL A 274 4.09 -3.10 -22.93
C VAL A 274 2.57 -2.93 -22.95
N GLY A 275 1.95 -2.90 -21.77
CA GLY A 275 0.50 -2.79 -21.66
C GLY A 275 -0.25 -4.01 -22.22
N GLY A 276 -1.47 -3.76 -22.68
CA GLY A 276 -2.27 -4.78 -23.38
C GLY A 276 -3.33 -5.46 -22.53
N TYR A 277 -3.20 -5.45 -21.19
CA TYR A 277 -4.30 -5.90 -20.34
C TYR A 277 -5.51 -4.94 -20.37
N PHE A 278 -5.26 -3.66 -20.57
CA PHE A 278 -6.27 -2.59 -20.55
C PHE A 278 -6.88 -2.30 -21.94
N ALA A 279 -6.37 -2.90 -23.02
CA ALA A 279 -6.90 -2.76 -24.38
C ALA A 279 -8.16 -3.60 -24.63
N ALA A 280 -8.40 -4.64 -23.84
CA ALA A 280 -9.63 -5.42 -23.90
C ALA A 280 -10.77 -4.63 -23.27
N GLY A 281 -11.93 -4.58 -23.95
CA GLY A 281 -13.12 -3.93 -23.41
C GLY A 281 -13.61 -4.53 -22.08
N PRO A 282 -14.64 -3.92 -21.47
CA PRO A 282 -15.17 -4.36 -20.19
C PRO A 282 -15.62 -5.81 -20.20
N ASP A 283 -15.47 -6.48 -19.07
CA ASP A 283 -15.95 -7.84 -18.86
C ASP A 283 -17.31 -7.79 -18.15
N GLU A 284 -18.40 -7.91 -18.91
CA GLU A 284 -19.78 -7.75 -18.43
C GLU A 284 -20.21 -8.75 -17.33
N ARG A 285 -19.39 -9.76 -17.01
CA ARG A 285 -19.73 -10.87 -16.11
C ARG A 285 -19.92 -10.48 -14.64
N TRP A 286 -19.48 -9.28 -14.22
CA TRP A 286 -19.29 -8.95 -12.80
C TRP A 286 -20.38 -8.11 -12.16
N THR A 287 -21.38 -7.61 -12.90
CA THR A 287 -22.18 -6.46 -12.43
C THR A 287 -23.37 -6.79 -11.54
N LYS A 288 -24.06 -7.90 -11.70
CA LYS A 288 -25.31 -8.15 -10.95
C LYS A 288 -25.11 -8.96 -9.67
N ASP A 289 -24.43 -10.08 -9.74
CA ASP A 289 -24.31 -10.98 -8.61
C ASP A 289 -23.45 -10.41 -7.49
N ILE A 290 -22.38 -9.68 -7.84
CA ILE A 290 -21.52 -9.00 -6.85
C ILE A 290 -22.30 -7.90 -6.12
N GLN A 291 -23.11 -7.08 -6.81
CA GLN A 291 -23.85 -6.00 -6.17
C GLN A 291 -24.91 -6.51 -5.16
N GLU A 292 -25.51 -7.66 -5.42
CA GLU A 292 -26.43 -8.26 -4.45
C GLU A 292 -25.67 -8.71 -3.19
N ALA A 293 -24.51 -9.34 -3.32
CA ALA A 293 -23.69 -9.78 -2.19
C ALA A 293 -23.19 -8.62 -1.30
N LEU A 294 -23.08 -7.39 -1.82
CA LEU A 294 -22.64 -6.23 -1.01
C LEU A 294 -23.66 -5.78 0.04
N LYS A 295 -24.91 -6.21 -0.07
CA LYS A 295 -26.01 -5.75 0.80
C LYS A 295 -25.99 -6.41 2.19
N ASP A 296 -25.33 -7.55 2.31
CA ASP A 296 -25.30 -8.33 3.56
C ASP A 296 -23.88 -8.87 3.81
N GLU A 297 -23.41 -8.73 5.05
CA GLU A 297 -22.08 -9.18 5.45
C GLU A 297 -21.89 -10.69 5.25
N SER A 298 -22.88 -11.50 5.62
CA SER A 298 -22.79 -12.96 5.51
C SER A 298 -22.73 -13.41 4.05
N GLU A 299 -23.53 -12.79 3.19
CA GLU A 299 -23.53 -13.07 1.74
C GLU A 299 -22.19 -12.67 1.12
N TRP A 300 -21.65 -11.51 1.46
CA TRP A 300 -20.34 -11.09 0.98
C TRP A 300 -19.23 -12.03 1.46
N ARG A 301 -19.23 -12.40 2.74
CA ARG A 301 -18.21 -13.32 3.28
C ARG A 301 -18.23 -14.66 2.55
N ILE A 302 -19.41 -15.22 2.29
CA ILE A 302 -19.54 -16.47 1.54
C ILE A 302 -19.09 -16.30 0.09
N ALA A 303 -19.44 -15.20 -0.57
CA ALA A 303 -18.99 -14.91 -1.92
C ALA A 303 -17.45 -14.82 -1.97
N PHE A 304 -16.84 -14.08 -1.05
CA PHE A 304 -15.39 -13.94 -0.93
C PHE A 304 -14.69 -15.29 -0.62
N THR A 305 -15.16 -16.04 0.37
CA THR A 305 -14.61 -17.37 0.73
C THR A 305 -14.67 -18.35 -0.45
N ARG A 306 -15.71 -18.29 -1.27
CA ARG A 306 -15.86 -19.16 -2.45
C ARG A 306 -15.08 -18.67 -3.67
N SER A 307 -14.68 -17.42 -3.70
CA SER A 307 -13.94 -16.82 -4.81
C SER A 307 -12.57 -17.49 -4.96
N GLY A 308 -12.24 -17.91 -6.19
CA GLY A 308 -11.01 -18.67 -6.45
C GLY A 308 -10.88 -19.99 -5.65
N ASN A 309 -12.01 -20.60 -5.23
CA ASN A 309 -12.03 -21.78 -4.35
C ASN A 309 -11.25 -21.58 -3.03
N GLY A 310 -11.40 -20.42 -2.40
CA GLY A 310 -10.75 -20.07 -1.12
C GLY A 310 -9.37 -19.47 -1.25
N LYS A 311 -8.75 -19.51 -2.43
CA LYS A 311 -7.35 -19.02 -2.62
C LYS A 311 -7.18 -17.52 -2.31
N TYR A 312 -8.17 -16.70 -2.62
CA TYR A 312 -8.05 -15.25 -2.41
C TYR A 312 -8.15 -14.88 -0.92
N GLU A 313 -9.00 -15.58 -0.17
CA GLU A 313 -9.05 -15.43 1.29
C GLU A 313 -7.76 -15.93 1.94
N GLU A 314 -7.22 -17.07 1.47
CA GLU A 314 -5.92 -17.59 1.92
C GLU A 314 -4.79 -16.57 1.68
N LYS A 315 -4.72 -15.94 0.51
CA LYS A 315 -3.74 -14.90 0.20
C LYS A 315 -3.89 -13.66 1.10
N LEU A 316 -5.11 -13.25 1.42
CA LEU A 316 -5.37 -12.16 2.37
C LEU A 316 -4.89 -12.52 3.78
N ILE A 317 -5.24 -13.70 4.29
CA ILE A 317 -4.82 -14.19 5.60
C ILE A 317 -3.29 -14.28 5.67
N GLN A 318 -2.65 -14.82 4.64
CA GLN A 318 -1.19 -14.88 4.52
C GLN A 318 -0.57 -13.49 4.64
N ALA A 319 -1.08 -12.49 3.91
CA ALA A 319 -0.55 -11.14 3.93
C ALA A 319 -0.73 -10.48 5.31
N ILE A 320 -1.89 -10.66 5.96
CA ILE A 320 -2.14 -10.15 7.31
C ILE A 320 -1.14 -10.76 8.30
N ASN A 321 -0.89 -12.08 8.24
CA ASN A 321 0.06 -12.75 9.11
C ASN A 321 1.48 -12.21 8.91
N ILE A 322 1.97 -12.14 7.68
CA ILE A 322 3.32 -11.63 7.38
C ILE A 322 3.49 -10.18 7.89
N PHE A 323 2.52 -9.30 7.63
CA PHE A 323 2.59 -7.93 8.13
C PHE A 323 2.45 -7.83 9.65
N SER A 324 1.73 -8.75 10.29
CA SER A 324 1.63 -8.82 11.75
C SER A 324 2.96 -9.26 12.38
N ASP A 325 3.66 -10.22 11.75
CA ASP A 325 5.01 -10.60 12.17
C ASP A 325 6.00 -9.43 12.03
N MET A 326 5.86 -8.62 10.97
CA MET A 326 6.67 -7.40 10.78
C MET A 326 6.30 -6.30 11.79
N GLN A 327 5.04 -6.21 12.20
CA GLN A 327 4.61 -5.32 13.28
C GLN A 327 5.26 -5.74 14.61
N ASP A 328 5.27 -7.04 14.94
CA ASP A 328 5.97 -7.57 16.12
C ASP A 328 7.48 -7.29 16.07
N ALA A 329 8.09 -7.40 14.89
CA ALA A 329 9.51 -7.08 14.70
C ALA A 329 9.80 -5.59 14.94
N LEU A 330 8.92 -4.68 14.49
CA LEU A 330 9.03 -3.24 14.77
C LEU A 330 8.86 -2.91 16.26
N GLU A 331 7.90 -3.54 16.93
CA GLU A 331 7.69 -3.39 18.38
C GLU A 331 8.91 -3.88 19.17
N LYS A 332 9.48 -5.01 18.77
CA LYS A 332 10.72 -5.55 19.35
C LYS A 332 11.91 -4.64 19.10
N LEU A 333 12.05 -4.09 17.89
CA LEU A 333 13.11 -3.12 17.57
C LEU A 333 13.00 -1.91 18.49
N ALA A 334 11.81 -1.29 18.62
CA ALA A 334 11.59 -0.14 19.48
C ALA A 334 11.90 -0.45 20.94
N SER A 335 11.44 -1.59 21.46
CA SER A 335 11.69 -2.03 22.83
C SER A 335 13.17 -2.20 23.16
N GLY A 336 14.01 -2.54 22.17
CA GLY A 336 15.45 -2.67 22.32
C GLY A 336 16.20 -1.37 22.60
N PHE A 337 15.52 -0.23 22.51
CA PHE A 337 16.07 1.12 22.78
C PHE A 337 15.57 1.76 24.10
N LEU A 338 14.76 1.04 24.88
CA LEU A 338 14.35 1.44 26.22
C LEU A 338 15.40 1.04 27.23
#